data_f2d6e9d5d173cceaea3d23130912a354
#
_entry.id   f2d6e9d5d173cceaea3d23130912a354
#
_cell.length_a   1.000
_cell.length_b   1.000
_cell.length_c   1.000
_cell.angle_alpha   90.00
_cell.angle_beta   90.00
_cell.angle_gamma   90.00
#
_symmetry.space_group_name_H-M   'P 1'
#
loop_
_entity.id
_entity.type
_entity.pdbx_description
1 polymer ?
#
loop_
_entity_poly.entity_id
_entity_poly.type
_entity_poly.pdbx_seq_one_letter_code
_entity_poly.pdbx_strand_id
1 'polypeptide(L)'
;MLRHKEPYVLYRKLLGFYPTDIHLYEQACLHRSSSICEQGRRINNERLEFLGDAILDAIVADILFHKFKTSKEGFLTNTRAKIVKRESLNEIAVKLGLDNFITYSMRTSSHNNY
;
A
#
# COMPACT_ATOMS: atom_id res chain seq x y z
N MET A 1 -0.11 -23.62 20.17
CA MET A 1 -0.18 -22.21 19.73
C MET A 1 0.70 -22.01 18.52
N LEU A 2 0.10 -21.68 17.40
CA LEU A 2 0.85 -21.45 16.15
C LEU A 2 1.53 -20.09 16.23
N ARG A 3 2.87 -20.08 16.15
CA ARG A 3 3.62 -18.84 16.01
C ARG A 3 3.61 -18.42 14.55
N HIS A 4 3.21 -17.18 14.28
CA HIS A 4 3.35 -16.61 12.94
C HIS A 4 4.83 -16.40 12.63
N LYS A 5 5.24 -16.67 11.39
CA LYS A 5 6.59 -16.42 10.90
C LYS A 5 6.89 -14.92 10.95
N GLU A 6 8.17 -14.57 11.03
CA GLU A 6 8.64 -13.18 11.14
C GLU A 6 8.00 -12.21 10.15
N PRO A 7 7.85 -12.51 8.82
CA PRO A 7 7.18 -11.60 7.90
C PRO A 7 5.76 -11.26 8.33
N TYR A 8 4.98 -12.23 8.83
CA TYR A 8 3.63 -11.99 9.32
C TYR A 8 3.61 -11.05 10.52
N VAL A 9 4.58 -11.19 11.41
CA VAL A 9 4.70 -10.32 12.60
C VAL A 9 4.96 -8.88 12.21
N LEU A 10 5.83 -8.66 11.21
CA LEU A 10 6.12 -7.32 10.69
C LEU A 10 4.90 -6.67 10.07
N TYR A 11 4.15 -7.40 9.25
CA TYR A 11 2.89 -6.91 8.68
C TYR A 11 1.86 -6.63 9.78
N ARG A 12 1.79 -7.47 10.81
CA ARG A 12 0.90 -7.24 11.94
C ARG A 12 1.21 -5.92 12.65
N LYS A 13 2.49 -5.59 12.84
CA LYS A 13 2.90 -4.33 13.46
C LYS A 13 2.50 -3.13 12.62
N LEU A 14 2.66 -3.22 11.30
CA LEU A 14 2.33 -2.14 10.37
C LEU A 14 0.82 -1.97 10.21
N LEU A 15 0.09 -3.06 9.98
CA LEU A 15 -1.31 -3.05 9.58
C LEU A 15 -2.28 -3.07 10.75
N GLY A 16 -1.87 -3.61 11.89
CA GLY A 16 -2.76 -3.85 13.02
C GLY A 16 -3.49 -5.20 12.95
N PHE A 17 -3.26 -5.99 11.90
CA PHE A 17 -3.82 -7.33 11.72
C PHE A 17 -2.84 -8.20 10.94
N TYR A 18 -3.03 -9.52 10.99
CA TYR A 18 -2.24 -10.46 10.20
C TYR A 18 -2.82 -10.56 8.78
N PRO A 19 -2.01 -10.43 7.72
CA PRO A 19 -2.52 -10.59 6.36
C PRO A 19 -2.95 -12.04 6.11
N THR A 20 -4.08 -12.21 5.43
CA THR A 20 -4.58 -13.54 5.03
C THR A 20 -3.72 -14.12 3.91
N ASP A 21 -3.41 -13.30 2.90
CA ASP A 21 -2.53 -13.68 1.80
C ASP A 21 -1.33 -12.74 1.75
N ILE A 22 -0.26 -13.15 2.38
CA ILE A 22 0.98 -12.37 2.48
C ILE A 22 1.60 -12.09 1.12
N HIS A 23 1.39 -12.97 0.14
CA HIS A 23 1.97 -12.79 -1.20
C HIS A 23 1.44 -11.54 -1.91
N LEU A 24 0.19 -11.16 -1.67
CA LEU A 24 -0.34 -9.90 -2.19
C LEU A 24 0.38 -8.69 -1.61
N TYR A 25 0.68 -8.73 -0.32
CA TYR A 25 1.40 -7.64 0.36
C TYR A 25 2.86 -7.57 -0.09
N GLU A 26 3.50 -8.71 -0.27
CA GLU A 26 4.87 -8.77 -0.82
C GLU A 26 4.90 -8.20 -2.24
N GLN A 27 3.93 -8.58 -3.08
CA GLN A 27 3.81 -8.05 -4.44
C GLN A 27 3.56 -6.53 -4.44
N ALA A 28 2.78 -6.02 -3.51
CA ALA A 28 2.52 -4.59 -3.36
C ALA A 28 3.81 -3.79 -3.11
N CYS A 29 4.80 -4.40 -2.45
CA CYS A 29 6.09 -3.78 -2.18
C CYS A 29 7.10 -3.95 -3.32
N LEU A 30 6.76 -4.66 -4.38
CA LEU A 30 7.68 -5.02 -5.46
C LEU A 30 7.57 -4.02 -6.61
N HIS A 31 8.44 -3.00 -6.61
CA HIS A 31 8.49 -1.99 -7.67
C HIS A 31 8.85 -2.65 -9.02
N ARG A 32 8.34 -2.09 -10.12
CA ARG A 32 8.57 -2.63 -11.48
C ARG A 32 10.05 -2.78 -11.83
N SER A 33 10.93 -1.92 -11.29
CA SER A 33 12.38 -2.02 -11.50
C SER A 33 13.00 -3.27 -10.87
N SER A 34 12.30 -3.87 -9.89
CA SER A 34 12.72 -5.09 -9.18
C SER A 34 11.81 -6.26 -9.52
N SER A 35 11.18 -6.25 -10.68
CA SER A 35 10.25 -7.30 -11.11
C SER A 35 10.90 -8.68 -11.07
N ILE A 36 10.10 -9.67 -10.70
CA ILE A 36 10.49 -11.07 -10.65
C ILE A 36 9.81 -11.80 -11.81
N CYS A 37 10.53 -12.70 -12.49
CA CYS A 37 9.93 -13.57 -13.50
C CYS A 37 9.53 -14.89 -12.88
N GLU A 38 8.22 -15.21 -12.90
CA GLU A 38 7.69 -16.51 -12.50
C GLU A 38 6.81 -17.07 -13.61
N GLN A 39 7.13 -18.28 -14.06
CA GLN A 39 6.38 -18.98 -15.12
C GLN A 39 6.20 -18.13 -16.38
N GLY A 40 7.25 -17.41 -16.78
CA GLY A 40 7.21 -16.53 -17.95
C GLY A 40 6.45 -15.23 -17.74
N ARG A 41 6.00 -14.94 -16.51
CA ARG A 41 5.29 -13.72 -16.18
C ARG A 41 6.17 -12.80 -15.35
N ARG A 42 6.11 -11.52 -15.69
CA ARG A 42 6.77 -10.46 -14.94
C ARG A 42 5.86 -10.05 -13.78
N ILE A 43 6.34 -10.20 -12.54
CA ILE A 43 5.59 -9.89 -11.33
C ILE A 43 6.13 -8.62 -10.69
N ASN A 44 5.24 -7.66 -10.46
CA ASN A 44 5.50 -6.41 -9.77
C ASN A 44 4.19 -5.82 -9.24
N ASN A 45 4.22 -4.58 -8.75
CA ASN A 45 3.06 -3.95 -8.14
C ASN A 45 2.21 -3.07 -9.09
N GLU A 46 2.50 -3.03 -10.39
CA GLU A 46 1.80 -2.11 -11.31
C GLU A 46 0.28 -2.28 -11.30
N ARG A 47 -0.21 -3.51 -11.39
CA ARG A 47 -1.65 -3.76 -11.37
C ARG A 47 -2.28 -3.47 -10.02
N LEU A 48 -1.57 -3.76 -8.93
CA LEU A 48 -2.03 -3.44 -7.57
C LEU A 48 -2.06 -1.93 -7.35
N GLU A 49 -1.10 -1.20 -7.88
CA GLU A 49 -1.09 0.26 -7.84
C GLU A 49 -2.33 0.84 -8.54
N PHE A 50 -2.65 0.34 -9.73
CA PHE A 50 -3.83 0.77 -10.47
C PHE A 50 -5.11 0.57 -9.66
N LEU A 51 -5.29 -0.61 -9.10
CA LEU A 51 -6.47 -0.91 -8.29
C LEU A 51 -6.46 -0.12 -6.98
N GLY A 52 -5.30 -0.02 -6.35
CA GLY A 52 -5.13 0.69 -5.08
C GLY A 52 -5.47 2.17 -5.19
N ASP A 53 -5.10 2.82 -6.28
CA ASP A 53 -5.45 4.22 -6.53
C ASP A 53 -6.97 4.43 -6.54
N ALA A 54 -7.70 3.56 -7.21
CA ALA A 54 -9.16 3.64 -7.28
C ALA A 54 -9.82 3.40 -5.90
N ILE A 55 -9.30 2.44 -5.15
CA ILE A 55 -9.80 2.14 -3.81
C ILE A 55 -9.52 3.30 -2.86
N LEU A 56 -8.31 3.86 -2.92
CA LEU A 56 -7.94 5.01 -2.09
C LEU A 56 -8.82 6.22 -2.38
N ASP A 57 -9.08 6.51 -3.65
CA ASP A 57 -10.00 7.58 -4.06
C ASP A 57 -11.39 7.38 -3.47
N ALA A 58 -11.90 6.15 -3.53
CA ALA A 58 -13.21 5.82 -2.99
C ALA A 58 -13.28 5.98 -1.47
N ILE A 59 -12.25 5.55 -0.75
CA ILE A 59 -12.18 5.67 0.71
C ILE A 59 -12.12 7.14 1.12
N VAL A 60 -11.27 7.93 0.48
CA VAL A 60 -11.15 9.36 0.77
C VAL A 60 -12.46 10.07 0.45
N ALA A 61 -13.10 9.75 -0.67
CA ALA A 61 -14.39 10.30 -1.04
C ALA A 61 -15.47 10.02 0.02
N ASP A 62 -15.51 8.78 0.53
CA ASP A 62 -16.44 8.37 1.57
C ASP A 62 -16.23 9.17 2.85
N ILE A 63 -14.98 9.31 3.29
CA ILE A 63 -14.64 10.07 4.49
C ILE A 63 -15.06 11.54 4.34
N LEU A 64 -14.73 12.17 3.22
CA LEU A 64 -15.05 13.58 2.96
C LEU A 64 -16.56 13.82 2.86
N PHE A 65 -17.26 12.91 2.20
CA PHE A 65 -18.72 12.96 2.06
C PHE A 65 -19.41 13.01 3.43
N HIS A 66 -18.97 12.18 4.35
CA HIS A 66 -19.56 12.12 5.69
C HIS A 66 -19.08 13.24 6.62
N LYS A 67 -17.84 13.68 6.45
CA LYS A 67 -17.27 14.74 7.29
C LYS A 67 -17.81 16.12 6.92
N PHE A 68 -17.95 16.42 5.63
CA PHE A 68 -18.37 17.72 5.12
C PHE A 68 -19.77 17.63 4.51
N LYS A 69 -20.77 17.40 5.34
CA LYS A 69 -22.14 17.11 4.92
C LYS A 69 -22.83 18.20 4.12
N THR A 70 -22.42 19.46 4.30
CA THR A 70 -23.02 20.62 3.64
C THR A 70 -22.16 21.22 2.54
N SER A 71 -20.97 20.69 2.31
CA SER A 71 -20.06 21.18 1.27
C SER A 71 -20.47 20.68 -0.11
N LYS A 72 -20.23 21.53 -1.11
CA LYS A 72 -20.55 21.21 -2.50
C LYS A 72 -19.52 20.27 -3.11
N GLU A 73 -19.89 19.65 -4.23
CA GLU A 73 -19.05 18.70 -4.95
C GLU A 73 -17.67 19.26 -5.31
N GLY A 74 -17.58 20.51 -5.75
CA GLY A 74 -16.29 21.12 -6.12
C GLY A 74 -15.31 21.17 -4.96
N PHE A 75 -15.77 21.49 -3.75
CA PHE A 75 -14.93 21.46 -2.56
C PHE A 75 -14.47 20.04 -2.26
N LEU A 76 -15.37 19.06 -2.34
CA LEU A 76 -15.05 17.66 -2.07
C LEU A 76 -14.04 17.11 -3.06
N THR A 77 -14.22 17.39 -4.35
CA THR A 77 -13.32 16.98 -5.42
C THR A 77 -11.93 17.58 -5.24
N ASN A 78 -11.85 18.88 -4.98
CA ASN A 78 -10.57 19.55 -4.78
C ASN A 78 -9.85 19.07 -3.53
N THR A 79 -10.59 18.83 -2.46
CA THR A 79 -10.03 18.35 -1.19
C THR A 79 -9.47 16.92 -1.36
N ARG A 80 -10.23 16.03 -2.04
CA ARG A 80 -9.75 14.69 -2.35
C ARG A 80 -8.46 14.75 -3.15
N ALA A 81 -8.40 15.56 -4.19
CA ALA A 81 -7.21 15.68 -5.02
C ALA A 81 -5.96 16.11 -4.21
N LYS A 82 -6.14 17.00 -3.23
CA LYS A 82 -5.06 17.43 -2.34
C LYS A 82 -4.57 16.31 -1.42
N ILE A 83 -5.48 15.45 -0.97
CA ILE A 83 -5.16 14.35 -0.07
C ILE A 83 -4.43 13.23 -0.81
N VAL A 84 -4.89 12.86 -2.01
CA VAL A 84 -4.34 11.72 -2.75
C VAL A 84 -3.17 12.08 -3.66
N LYS A 85 -2.74 13.32 -3.68
CA LYS A 85 -1.56 13.67 -4.47
C LYS A 85 -0.29 13.01 -3.89
N ARG A 86 0.69 12.80 -4.76
CA ARG A 86 1.92 12.06 -4.40
C ARG A 86 2.61 12.62 -3.15
N GLU A 87 2.75 13.94 -3.04
CA GLU A 87 3.44 14.56 -1.90
C GLU A 87 2.73 14.29 -0.58
N SER A 88 1.40 14.39 -0.56
CA SER A 88 0.61 14.11 0.64
C SER A 88 0.67 12.64 1.03
N LEU A 89 0.57 11.74 0.05
CA LEU A 89 0.67 10.30 0.30
C LEU A 89 2.07 9.92 0.80
N ASN A 90 3.11 10.55 0.28
CA ASN A 90 4.48 10.32 0.75
C ASN A 90 4.65 10.74 2.21
N GLU A 91 4.09 11.87 2.61
CA GLU A 91 4.12 12.31 4.01
C GLU A 91 3.42 11.32 4.93
N ILE A 92 2.25 10.83 4.52
CA ILE A 92 1.50 9.83 5.28
C ILE A 92 2.30 8.53 5.37
N ALA A 93 2.90 8.09 4.26
CA ALA A 93 3.72 6.89 4.23
C ALA A 93 4.89 6.95 5.20
N VAL A 94 5.58 8.08 5.27
CA VAL A 94 6.68 8.30 6.22
C VAL A 94 6.16 8.24 7.66
N LYS A 95 5.05 8.90 7.95
CA LYS A 95 4.44 8.89 9.29
C LYS A 95 4.01 7.49 9.74
N LEU A 96 3.57 6.65 8.79
CA LEU A 96 3.18 5.28 9.06
C LEU A 96 4.37 4.30 9.10
N GLY A 97 5.57 4.76 8.70
CA GLY A 97 6.75 3.89 8.64
C GLY A 97 6.79 3.00 7.40
N LEU A 98 5.98 3.28 6.39
CA LEU A 98 5.88 2.47 5.16
C LEU A 98 7.18 2.48 4.36
N ASP A 99 7.88 3.61 4.30
CA ASP A 99 9.14 3.75 3.58
C ASP A 99 10.20 2.80 4.13
N ASN A 100 10.37 2.76 5.44
CA ASN A 100 11.30 1.83 6.10
C ASN A 100 10.87 0.37 5.91
N PHE A 101 9.57 0.11 5.99
CA PHE A 101 9.02 -1.22 5.79
C PHE A 101 9.26 -1.73 4.36
N ILE A 102 9.03 -0.90 3.36
CA ILE A 102 9.24 -1.26 1.95
C ILE A 102 10.73 -1.55 1.70
N THR A 103 11.62 -0.72 2.22
CA THR A 103 13.06 -0.93 2.12
C THR A 103 13.46 -2.27 2.74
N TYR A 104 12.95 -2.60 3.91
CA TYR A 104 13.18 -3.89 4.58
C TYR A 104 12.68 -5.06 3.73
N SER A 105 11.45 -4.98 3.22
CA SER A 105 10.85 -6.03 2.39
C SER A 105 11.67 -6.28 1.13
N MET A 106 12.16 -5.24 0.48
CA MET A 106 13.01 -5.39 -0.72
C MET A 106 14.32 -6.08 -0.40
N ARG A 107 14.98 -5.73 0.71
CA ARG A 107 16.22 -6.39 1.14
C ARG A 107 16.01 -7.87 1.43
N THR A 108 14.95 -8.20 2.14
CA THR A 108 14.63 -9.60 2.47
C THR A 108 14.33 -10.40 1.21
N SER A 109 13.60 -9.84 0.26
CA SER A 109 13.28 -10.49 -1.02
C SER A 109 14.54 -10.75 -1.84
N SER A 110 15.49 -9.82 -1.90
CA SER A 110 16.74 -10.00 -2.63
C SER A 110 17.64 -11.08 -1.99
N HIS A 111 17.58 -11.26 -0.68
CA HIS A 111 18.31 -12.32 0.01
C HIS A 111 17.69 -13.71 -0.18
N ASN A 112 16.39 -13.78 -0.38
CA ASN A 112 15.68 -15.05 -0.52
C ASN A 112 15.64 -15.58 -1.96
N ASN A 113 16.17 -14.85 -2.91
CA ASN A 113 16.19 -15.22 -4.33
C ASN A 113 17.50 -15.94 -4.76
N TYR A 114 18.29 -16.35 -3.81
CA TYR A 114 19.50 -17.16 -4.08
C TYR A 114 19.27 -18.63 -3.81
#